data_5b85c18f7e517b5547b78f6dbfaa8600
#
_entry.id   5b85c18f7e517b5547b78f6dbfaa8600
#
_cell.length_a   1.000
_cell.length_b   1.000
_cell.length_c   1.000
_cell.angle_alpha   90.00
_cell.angle_beta   90.00
_cell.angle_gamma   90.00
#
_symmetry.space_group_name_H-M   'P 1'
#
loop_
_entity.id
_entity.type
_entity.pdbx_description
1 polymer ?
#
loop_
_entity_poly.entity_id
_entity_poly.type
_entity_poly.pdbx_seq_one_letter_code
_entity_poly.pdbx_strand_id
1 'polypeptide(L)'
;EEKDIHIDVNDLACRFIDRYCKNANLSIVENFLCECPVYKPVNDMILIPAKGSFDDEYEFVSAVLHECCHSTMKENRLGRSYPNLKTNNERYAFEELYAEIASSFLCADIGIEIKQEKIDNHTAYVQFWYKQIKKNPEIIFSALNGAEEISEYIEVKGELQELLIESKKEIYTEFDEETNTYDLCV
;
A
#
# COMPACT_ATOMS: atom_id res chain seq x y z
N GLU A 1 7.03 15.61 29.68
CA GLU A 1 6.43 14.36 29.22
C GLU A 1 6.11 14.56 27.74
N GLU A 2 6.80 13.81 26.85
CA GLU A 2 6.41 13.71 25.44
C GLU A 2 5.03 13.05 25.40
N LYS A 3 4.03 13.81 24.97
CA LYS A 3 2.70 13.23 24.73
C LYS A 3 2.75 12.37 23.49
N ASP A 4 2.23 11.16 23.59
CA ASP A 4 2.00 10.29 22.44
C ASP A 4 1.06 10.98 21.45
N ILE A 5 1.63 11.44 20.35
CA ILE A 5 0.89 12.03 19.24
C ILE A 5 0.28 10.86 18.46
N HIS A 6 -1.03 10.73 18.51
CA HIS A 6 -1.74 9.67 17.79
C HIS A 6 -2.20 10.20 16.42
N ILE A 7 -1.53 9.78 15.37
CA ILE A 7 -1.94 10.03 13.98
C ILE A 7 -3.08 9.09 13.62
N ASP A 8 -4.15 9.62 13.00
CA ASP A 8 -5.16 8.76 12.37
C ASP A 8 -4.53 8.07 11.15
N VAL A 9 -4.16 6.82 11.34
CA VAL A 9 -3.46 6.01 10.33
C VAL A 9 -4.34 5.76 9.10
N ASN A 10 -5.67 5.69 9.28
CA ASN A 10 -6.59 5.45 8.19
C ASN A 10 -6.77 6.69 7.31
N ASP A 11 -6.85 7.88 7.90
CA ASP A 11 -6.85 9.14 7.15
C ASP A 11 -5.53 9.32 6.40
N LEU A 12 -4.40 9.10 7.08
CA LEU A 12 -3.08 9.15 6.46
C LEU A 12 -2.98 8.22 5.25
N ALA A 13 -3.45 6.97 5.38
CA ALA A 13 -3.41 5.99 4.30
C ALA A 13 -4.28 6.41 3.09
N CYS A 14 -5.47 6.94 3.34
CA CYS A 14 -6.34 7.44 2.26
C CYS A 14 -5.70 8.63 1.54
N ARG A 15 -5.15 9.60 2.28
CA ARG A 15 -4.44 10.77 1.71
C ARG A 15 -3.22 10.34 0.91
N PHE A 16 -2.49 9.35 1.39
CA PHE A 16 -1.32 8.79 0.71
C PHE A 16 -1.68 8.14 -0.62
N ILE A 17 -2.70 7.27 -0.62
CA ILE A 17 -3.20 6.63 -1.85
C ILE A 17 -3.68 7.67 -2.85
N ASP A 18 -4.43 8.68 -2.41
CA ASP A 18 -4.93 9.76 -3.27
C ASP A 18 -3.79 10.56 -3.90
N ARG A 19 -2.74 10.92 -3.13
CA ARG A 19 -1.56 11.61 -3.65
C ARG A 19 -0.79 10.76 -4.65
N TYR A 20 -0.55 9.49 -4.31
CA TYR A 20 0.10 8.56 -5.25
C TYR A 20 -0.67 8.50 -6.58
N CYS A 21 -1.97 8.26 -6.53
CA CYS A 21 -2.79 8.16 -7.72
C CYS A 21 -2.78 9.43 -8.56
N LYS A 22 -2.89 10.59 -7.92
CA LYS A 22 -2.81 11.90 -8.58
C LYS A 22 -1.46 12.10 -9.27
N ASN A 23 -0.35 11.88 -8.54
CA ASN A 23 1.01 12.13 -9.04
C ASN A 23 1.48 11.07 -10.05
N ALA A 24 0.94 9.86 -9.99
CA ALA A 24 1.16 8.80 -10.97
C ALA A 24 0.20 8.82 -12.16
N ASN A 25 -0.76 9.75 -12.19
CA ASN A 25 -1.86 9.82 -13.17
C ASN A 25 -2.60 8.47 -13.29
N LEU A 26 -2.92 7.87 -12.14
CA LEU A 26 -3.62 6.60 -11.99
C LEU A 26 -5.04 6.86 -11.50
N SER A 27 -6.03 6.22 -12.11
CA SER A 27 -7.43 6.35 -11.69
C SER A 27 -7.83 5.21 -10.78
N ILE A 28 -8.56 5.52 -9.70
CA ILE A 28 -9.30 4.52 -8.91
C ILE A 28 -10.79 4.71 -9.19
N VAL A 29 -11.48 3.63 -9.51
CA VAL A 29 -12.90 3.64 -9.87
C VAL A 29 -13.64 2.58 -9.08
N GLU A 30 -14.64 3.01 -8.31
CA GLU A 30 -15.56 2.10 -7.64
C GLU A 30 -16.46 1.41 -8.65
N ASN A 31 -16.54 0.09 -8.59
CA ASN A 31 -17.35 -0.74 -9.48
C ASN A 31 -18.07 -1.83 -8.69
N PHE A 32 -19.40 -1.72 -8.60
CA PHE A 32 -20.25 -2.66 -7.85
C PHE A 32 -20.26 -4.10 -8.41
N LEU A 33 -19.73 -4.31 -9.61
CA LEU A 33 -19.57 -5.65 -10.20
C LEU A 33 -18.18 -6.25 -9.92
N CYS A 34 -17.32 -5.50 -9.25
CA CYS A 34 -15.99 -5.97 -8.87
C CYS A 34 -16.08 -6.67 -7.51
N GLU A 35 -15.60 -7.91 -7.42
CA GLU A 35 -15.60 -8.68 -6.17
C GLU A 35 -14.34 -8.41 -5.32
N CYS A 36 -13.25 -7.99 -5.96
CA CYS A 36 -12.00 -7.63 -5.31
C CYS A 36 -11.32 -6.48 -6.06
N PRO A 37 -10.43 -5.71 -5.45
CA PRO A 37 -9.60 -4.74 -6.14
C PRO A 37 -8.81 -5.38 -7.28
N VAL A 38 -8.63 -4.65 -8.38
CA VAL A 38 -7.85 -5.13 -9.52
C VAL A 38 -7.29 -3.97 -10.34
N TYR A 39 -5.99 -3.98 -10.59
CA TYR A 39 -5.36 -3.09 -11.54
C TYR A 39 -5.61 -3.55 -12.98
N LYS A 40 -6.04 -2.64 -13.84
CA LYS A 40 -6.28 -2.87 -15.28
C LYS A 40 -5.21 -2.15 -16.10
N PRO A 41 -4.14 -2.86 -16.56
CA PRO A 41 -3.01 -2.24 -17.24
C PRO A 41 -3.38 -1.49 -18.52
N VAL A 42 -4.35 -1.99 -19.29
CA VAL A 42 -4.79 -1.39 -20.57
C VAL A 42 -5.40 -0.01 -20.34
N ASN A 43 -6.20 0.14 -19.30
CA ASN A 43 -6.91 1.38 -18.99
C ASN A 43 -6.14 2.26 -17.99
N ASP A 44 -5.08 1.73 -17.40
CA ASP A 44 -4.31 2.35 -16.32
C ASP A 44 -5.20 2.81 -15.17
N MET A 45 -5.98 1.89 -14.66
CA MET A 45 -6.93 2.15 -13.58
C MET A 45 -6.99 0.99 -12.61
N ILE A 46 -7.30 1.30 -11.36
CA ILE A 46 -7.68 0.33 -10.34
C ILE A 46 -9.19 0.33 -10.23
N LEU A 47 -9.81 -0.84 -10.37
CA LEU A 47 -11.21 -1.05 -10.04
C LEU A 47 -11.28 -1.57 -8.62
N ILE A 48 -12.16 -0.99 -7.81
CA ILE A 48 -12.39 -1.44 -6.43
C ILE A 48 -13.87 -1.74 -6.22
N PRO A 49 -14.22 -2.73 -5.39
CA PRO A 49 -15.59 -2.89 -4.92
C PRO A 49 -15.99 -1.71 -4.03
N ALA A 50 -17.27 -1.62 -3.68
CA ALA A 50 -17.72 -0.60 -2.75
C ALA A 50 -16.91 -0.64 -1.44
N LYS A 51 -16.45 0.52 -0.93
CA LYS A 51 -15.63 0.56 0.31
C LYS A 51 -16.30 -0.18 1.47
N GLY A 52 -17.63 -0.15 1.56
CA GLY A 52 -18.38 -0.85 2.61
C GLY A 52 -18.46 -2.38 2.45
N SER A 53 -17.87 -2.98 1.41
CA SER A 53 -17.81 -4.43 1.23
C SER A 53 -16.56 -5.08 1.85
N PHE A 54 -15.62 -4.27 2.34
CA PHE A 54 -14.45 -4.75 3.05
C PHE A 54 -14.77 -4.96 4.54
N ASP A 55 -14.16 -5.95 5.17
CA ASP A 55 -14.39 -6.28 6.58
C ASP A 55 -13.92 -5.15 7.51
N ASP A 56 -12.82 -4.50 7.14
CA ASP A 56 -12.26 -3.36 7.88
C ASP A 56 -11.41 -2.46 6.97
N GLU A 57 -10.96 -1.33 7.52
CA GLU A 57 -10.14 -0.36 6.77
C GLU A 57 -8.74 -0.89 6.43
N TYR A 58 -8.18 -1.77 7.26
CA TYR A 58 -6.91 -2.44 6.94
C TYR A 58 -7.04 -3.24 5.64
N GLU A 59 -8.10 -4.05 5.52
CA GLU A 59 -8.33 -4.84 4.32
C GLU A 59 -8.48 -3.96 3.07
N PHE A 60 -9.25 -2.88 3.19
CA PHE A 60 -9.40 -1.90 2.11
C PHE A 60 -8.05 -1.31 1.71
N VAL A 61 -7.30 -0.75 2.66
CA VAL A 61 -6.03 -0.06 2.39
C VAL A 61 -4.99 -1.02 1.82
N SER A 62 -4.80 -2.19 2.46
CA SER A 62 -3.80 -3.17 2.01
C SER A 62 -4.10 -3.68 0.60
N ALA A 63 -5.37 -3.95 0.28
CA ALA A 63 -5.77 -4.41 -1.04
C ALA A 63 -5.59 -3.31 -2.11
N VAL A 64 -5.90 -2.05 -1.81
CA VAL A 64 -5.68 -0.95 -2.74
C VAL A 64 -4.19 -0.67 -2.95
N LEU A 65 -3.37 -0.71 -1.89
CA LEU A 65 -1.91 -0.58 -2.00
C LEU A 65 -1.29 -1.70 -2.82
N HIS A 66 -1.77 -2.94 -2.70
CA HIS A 66 -1.36 -4.06 -3.53
C HIS A 66 -1.58 -3.75 -5.02
N GLU A 67 -2.75 -3.22 -5.40
CA GLU A 67 -3.03 -2.83 -6.78
C GLU A 67 -2.20 -1.60 -7.24
N CYS A 68 -1.89 -0.68 -6.32
CA CYS A 68 -0.93 0.39 -6.57
C CYS A 68 0.45 -0.16 -6.92
N CYS A 69 0.91 -1.22 -6.24
CA CYS A 69 2.17 -1.89 -6.54
C CYS A 69 2.17 -2.47 -7.96
N HIS A 70 1.09 -3.14 -8.39
CA HIS A 70 0.94 -3.62 -9.77
C HIS A 70 0.99 -2.49 -10.78
N SER A 71 0.42 -1.33 -10.47
CA SER A 71 0.41 -0.19 -11.37
C SER A 71 1.82 0.28 -11.76
N THR A 72 2.83 0.04 -10.91
CA THR A 72 4.21 0.44 -11.16
C THR A 72 4.88 -0.33 -12.32
N MET A 73 4.30 -1.45 -12.79
CA MET A 73 4.76 -2.16 -13.98
C MET A 73 4.69 -1.30 -15.25
N LYS A 74 3.85 -0.27 -15.28
CA LYS A 74 3.67 0.54 -16.47
C LYS A 74 4.97 1.23 -16.88
N GLU A 75 5.22 1.32 -18.19
CA GLU A 75 6.48 1.82 -18.77
C GLU A 75 6.82 3.26 -18.33
N ASN A 76 5.81 4.10 -18.12
CA ASN A 76 5.99 5.47 -17.65
C ASN A 76 6.16 5.58 -16.10
N ARG A 77 6.22 4.46 -15.38
CA ARG A 77 6.55 4.34 -13.96
C ARG A 77 7.86 3.57 -13.81
N LEU A 78 7.88 2.43 -13.14
CA LEU A 78 9.10 1.61 -13.05
C LEU A 78 9.36 0.77 -14.31
N GLY A 79 8.34 0.51 -15.14
CA GLY A 79 8.49 -0.24 -16.40
C GLY A 79 9.02 -1.65 -16.19
N ARG A 80 8.63 -2.30 -15.09
CA ARG A 80 9.19 -3.60 -14.68
C ARG A 80 8.84 -4.69 -15.67
N SER A 81 9.82 -5.55 -15.95
CA SER A 81 9.63 -6.73 -16.80
C SER A 81 10.47 -7.90 -16.28
N TYR A 82 10.04 -9.11 -16.59
CA TYR A 82 10.67 -10.35 -16.13
C TYR A 82 11.19 -11.18 -17.31
N PRO A 83 12.23 -10.71 -18.03
CA PRO A 83 12.72 -11.35 -19.25
C PRO A 83 13.28 -12.75 -19.02
N ASN A 84 13.78 -13.03 -17.81
CA ASN A 84 14.37 -14.31 -17.44
C ASN A 84 13.34 -15.40 -17.08
N LEU A 85 12.08 -15.02 -16.89
CA LEU A 85 11.00 -15.96 -16.60
C LEU A 85 10.36 -16.45 -17.90
N LYS A 86 10.29 -17.78 -18.04
CA LYS A 86 9.97 -18.43 -19.32
C LYS A 86 8.46 -18.49 -19.61
N THR A 87 7.66 -18.59 -18.56
CA THR A 87 6.21 -18.76 -18.69
C THR A 87 5.44 -17.55 -18.16
N ASN A 88 4.23 -17.34 -18.68
CA ASN A 88 3.34 -16.31 -18.16
C ASN A 88 2.95 -16.56 -16.69
N ASN A 89 2.79 -17.82 -16.31
CA ASN A 89 2.47 -18.19 -14.93
C ASN A 89 3.62 -17.85 -13.96
N GLU A 90 4.89 -18.04 -14.37
CA GLU A 90 6.03 -17.64 -13.57
C GLU A 90 6.10 -16.11 -13.43
N ARG A 91 5.87 -15.38 -14.52
CA ARG A 91 5.85 -13.90 -14.49
C ARG A 91 4.74 -13.37 -13.59
N TYR A 92 3.54 -13.91 -13.75
CA TYR A 92 2.40 -13.55 -12.92
C TYR A 92 2.71 -13.82 -11.44
N ALA A 93 3.14 -15.03 -11.12
CA ALA A 93 3.47 -15.40 -9.77
C ALA A 93 4.57 -14.50 -9.17
N PHE A 94 5.57 -14.12 -9.95
CA PHE A 94 6.64 -13.22 -9.49
C PHE A 94 6.13 -11.82 -9.24
N GLU A 95 5.27 -11.30 -10.10
CA GLU A 95 4.63 -9.99 -9.92
C GLU A 95 3.77 -9.95 -8.66
N GLU A 96 2.97 -10.99 -8.41
CA GLU A 96 2.20 -11.12 -7.17
C GLU A 96 3.09 -11.08 -5.93
N LEU A 97 4.24 -11.78 -5.95
CA LEU A 97 5.18 -11.76 -4.84
C LEU A 97 5.74 -10.36 -4.58
N TYR A 98 6.11 -9.65 -5.65
CA TYR A 98 6.61 -8.29 -5.54
C TYR A 98 5.55 -7.35 -4.97
N ALA A 99 4.32 -7.42 -5.47
CA ALA A 99 3.22 -6.59 -5.00
C ALA A 99 2.85 -6.88 -3.55
N GLU A 100 2.82 -8.16 -3.14
CA GLU A 100 2.52 -8.58 -1.78
C GLU A 100 3.55 -8.07 -0.78
N ILE A 101 4.84 -8.22 -1.08
CA ILE A 101 5.91 -7.74 -0.20
C ILE A 101 5.92 -6.21 -0.14
N ALA A 102 5.81 -5.54 -1.30
CA ALA A 102 5.84 -4.08 -1.36
C ALA A 102 4.64 -3.44 -0.64
N SER A 103 3.43 -3.98 -0.81
CA SER A 103 2.25 -3.50 -0.07
C SER A 103 2.40 -3.70 1.45
N SER A 104 3.07 -4.79 1.87
CA SER A 104 3.38 -5.01 3.29
C SER A 104 4.37 -3.97 3.84
N PHE A 105 5.37 -3.57 3.05
CA PHE A 105 6.28 -2.49 3.42
C PHE A 105 5.53 -1.16 3.56
N LEU A 106 4.73 -0.79 2.56
CA LEU A 106 3.92 0.42 2.59
C LEU A 106 2.96 0.47 3.79
N CYS A 107 2.29 -0.64 4.10
CA CYS A 107 1.43 -0.72 5.29
C CYS A 107 2.23 -0.48 6.58
N ALA A 108 3.43 -1.06 6.69
CA ALA A 108 4.29 -0.87 7.85
C ALA A 108 4.77 0.59 7.98
N ASP A 109 5.16 1.23 6.87
CA ASP A 109 5.69 2.60 6.85
C ASP A 109 4.59 3.65 7.15
N ILE A 110 3.33 3.35 6.78
CA ILE A 110 2.16 4.15 7.16
C ILE A 110 1.79 3.93 8.64
N GLY A 111 2.19 2.80 9.23
CA GLY A 111 1.86 2.42 10.61
C GLY A 111 0.57 1.61 10.74
N ILE A 112 0.12 0.95 9.67
CA ILE A 112 -1.05 0.08 9.69
C ILE A 112 -0.69 -1.27 10.31
N GLU A 113 -1.34 -1.62 11.40
CA GLU A 113 -1.12 -2.90 12.09
C GLU A 113 -1.83 -4.05 11.38
N ILE A 114 -1.07 -5.10 11.05
CA ILE A 114 -1.62 -6.34 10.50
C ILE A 114 -2.24 -7.17 11.62
N LYS A 115 -3.55 -7.41 11.55
CA LYS A 115 -4.22 -8.28 12.50
C LYS A 115 -3.79 -9.74 12.27
N GLN A 116 -3.47 -10.47 13.37
CA GLN A 116 -3.00 -11.86 13.33
C GLN A 116 -3.91 -12.81 12.53
N GLU A 117 -5.20 -12.63 12.64
CA GLU A 117 -6.21 -13.43 11.90
C GLU A 117 -6.14 -13.26 10.37
N LYS A 118 -5.59 -12.14 9.87
CA LYS A 118 -5.39 -11.91 8.43
C LYS A 118 -4.14 -12.60 7.92
N ILE A 119 -3.12 -12.82 8.76
CA ILE A 119 -1.88 -13.54 8.39
C ILE A 119 -2.19 -14.98 7.96
N ASP A 120 -3.17 -15.62 8.57
CA ASP A 120 -3.54 -17.00 8.28
C ASP A 120 -4.12 -17.18 6.86
N ASN A 121 -4.77 -16.15 6.31
CA ASN A 121 -5.33 -16.18 4.95
C ASN A 121 -4.25 -16.12 3.85
N HIS A 122 -3.09 -15.54 4.14
CA HIS A 122 -1.94 -15.51 3.22
C HIS A 122 -1.21 -16.86 3.10
N THR A 123 -1.59 -17.86 3.92
CA THR A 123 -0.88 -19.15 4.01
C THR A 123 -0.85 -19.91 2.68
N ALA A 124 -1.87 -19.80 1.83
CA ALA A 124 -1.89 -20.48 0.53
C ALA A 124 -0.82 -19.93 -0.43
N TYR A 125 -0.63 -18.62 -0.47
CA TYR A 125 0.43 -17.95 -1.24
C TYR A 125 1.81 -18.28 -0.68
N VAL A 126 1.96 -18.23 0.63
CA VAL A 126 3.21 -18.59 1.32
C VAL A 126 3.63 -20.03 1.02
N GLN A 127 2.70 -20.98 0.95
CA GLN A 127 3.01 -22.38 0.60
C GLN A 127 3.49 -22.53 -0.86
N PHE A 128 2.90 -21.78 -1.79
CA PHE A 128 3.36 -21.80 -3.17
C PHE A 128 4.78 -21.23 -3.27
N TRP A 129 5.03 -20.09 -2.66
CA TRP A 129 6.33 -19.41 -2.63
C TRP A 129 7.39 -20.23 -1.89
N TYR A 130 7.04 -20.87 -0.78
CA TYR A 130 7.95 -21.76 -0.06
C TYR A 130 8.55 -22.83 -0.98
N LYS A 131 7.73 -23.41 -1.86
CA LYS A 131 8.20 -24.42 -2.83
C LYS A 131 9.17 -23.82 -3.86
N GLN A 132 8.95 -22.60 -4.31
CA GLN A 132 9.83 -21.92 -5.26
C GLN A 132 11.14 -21.48 -4.61
N ILE A 133 11.06 -20.86 -3.44
CA ILE A 133 12.22 -20.41 -2.65
C ILE A 133 13.09 -21.61 -2.24
N LYS A 134 12.49 -22.73 -1.89
CA LYS A 134 13.24 -23.96 -1.58
C LYS A 134 14.05 -24.49 -2.77
N LYS A 135 13.57 -24.29 -4.00
CA LYS A 135 14.27 -24.66 -5.23
C LYS A 135 15.36 -23.69 -5.62
N ASN A 136 15.13 -22.41 -5.40
CA ASN A 136 16.06 -21.34 -5.69
C ASN A 136 15.95 -20.23 -4.62
N PRO A 137 16.77 -20.29 -3.54
CA PRO A 137 16.75 -19.31 -2.46
C PRO A 137 17.03 -17.87 -2.90
N GLU A 138 17.75 -17.67 -4.02
CA GLU A 138 18.08 -16.32 -4.53
C GLU A 138 16.84 -15.54 -5.00
N ILE A 139 15.74 -16.24 -5.28
CA ILE A 139 14.48 -15.62 -5.63
C ILE A 139 14.01 -14.66 -4.55
N ILE A 140 14.22 -14.97 -3.26
CA ILE A 140 13.76 -14.11 -2.17
C ILE A 140 14.50 -12.77 -2.14
N PHE A 141 15.81 -12.77 -2.39
CA PHE A 141 16.58 -11.52 -2.43
C PHE A 141 16.15 -10.63 -3.61
N SER A 142 15.90 -11.25 -4.77
CA SER A 142 15.37 -10.53 -5.92
C SER A 142 13.99 -9.96 -5.63
N ALA A 143 13.13 -10.72 -4.96
CA ALA A 143 11.78 -10.29 -4.60
C ALA A 143 11.82 -9.12 -3.60
N LEU A 144 12.66 -9.21 -2.56
CA LEU A 144 12.82 -8.13 -1.57
C LEU A 144 13.35 -6.85 -2.21
N ASN A 145 14.41 -6.92 -3.02
CA ASN A 145 14.95 -5.74 -3.69
C ASN A 145 13.95 -5.09 -4.64
N GLY A 146 13.20 -5.89 -5.40
CA GLY A 146 12.18 -5.34 -6.30
C GLY A 146 10.96 -4.79 -5.56
N ALA A 147 10.61 -5.37 -4.41
CA ALA A 147 9.55 -4.84 -3.56
C ALA A 147 9.97 -3.52 -2.90
N GLU A 148 11.23 -3.39 -2.47
CA GLU A 148 11.81 -2.14 -1.97
C GLU A 148 11.75 -1.03 -3.03
N GLU A 149 12.17 -1.33 -4.27
CA GLU A 149 12.08 -0.38 -5.39
C GLU A 149 10.65 0.09 -5.65
N ILE A 150 9.66 -0.81 -5.53
CA ILE A 150 8.23 -0.49 -5.69
C ILE A 150 7.75 0.41 -4.55
N SER A 151 8.02 0.03 -3.29
CA SER A 151 7.56 0.81 -2.14
C SER A 151 8.18 2.20 -2.12
N GLU A 152 9.49 2.32 -2.31
CA GLU A 152 10.17 3.62 -2.42
C GLU A 152 9.58 4.51 -3.53
N TYR A 153 9.29 3.94 -4.71
CA TYR A 153 8.67 4.69 -5.78
C TYR A 153 7.28 5.22 -5.39
N ILE A 154 6.46 4.39 -4.75
CA ILE A 154 5.10 4.78 -4.32
C ILE A 154 5.17 5.80 -3.19
N GLU A 155 6.07 5.64 -2.22
CA GLU A 155 6.30 6.59 -1.13
C GLU A 155 6.70 7.98 -1.64
N VAL A 156 7.67 8.03 -2.55
CA VAL A 156 8.11 9.30 -3.16
C VAL A 156 6.97 9.95 -3.95
N LYS A 157 6.22 9.17 -4.73
CA LYS A 157 5.10 9.68 -5.52
C LYS A 157 3.90 10.06 -4.66
N GLY A 158 3.66 9.34 -3.59
CA GLY A 158 2.60 9.61 -2.61
C GLY A 158 2.99 10.67 -1.57
N GLU A 159 4.25 11.17 -1.60
CA GLU A 159 4.75 12.19 -0.68
C GLU A 159 4.52 11.78 0.79
N LEU A 160 4.85 10.50 1.13
CA LEU A 160 4.56 9.95 2.45
C LEU A 160 5.22 10.75 3.58
N GLN A 161 6.48 11.17 3.41
CA GLN A 161 7.20 11.92 4.43
C GLN A 161 6.57 13.30 4.69
N GLU A 162 6.13 13.96 3.64
CA GLU A 162 5.41 15.24 3.71
C GLU A 162 4.08 15.08 4.44
N LEU A 163 3.33 14.02 4.11
CA LEU A 163 2.07 13.71 4.78
C LEU A 163 2.24 13.44 6.28
N LEU A 164 3.28 12.69 6.66
CA LEU A 164 3.60 12.43 8.06
C LEU A 164 3.93 13.72 8.83
N ILE A 165 4.64 14.66 8.19
CA ILE A 165 4.95 15.96 8.77
C ILE A 165 3.68 16.82 8.89
N GLU A 166 2.82 16.82 7.86
CA GLU A 166 1.55 17.54 7.85
C GLU A 166 0.63 17.04 8.96
N SER A 167 0.41 15.73 9.06
CA SER A 167 -0.44 15.12 10.09
C SER A 167 0.04 15.45 11.51
N LYS A 168 1.34 15.45 11.75
CA LYS A 168 1.89 15.89 13.04
C LYS A 168 1.61 17.36 13.34
N LYS A 169 1.73 18.25 12.35
CA LYS A 169 1.45 19.67 12.52
C LYS A 169 -0.03 19.95 12.79
N GLU A 170 -0.93 19.25 12.10
CA GLU A 170 -2.38 19.35 12.30
C GLU A 170 -2.74 19.05 13.76
N ILE A 171 -2.22 17.95 14.32
CA ILE A 171 -2.44 17.57 15.72
C ILE A 171 -1.92 18.64 16.71
N TYR A 172 -0.73 19.22 16.45
CA TYR A 172 -0.19 20.28 17.31
C TYR A 172 -1.03 21.55 17.27
N THR A 173 -1.56 21.94 16.11
CA THR A 173 -2.41 23.14 15.96
C THR A 173 -3.76 22.98 16.66
N GLU A 174 -4.41 21.83 16.53
CA GLU A 174 -5.66 21.52 17.23
C GLU A 174 -5.47 21.56 18.76
N PHE A 175 -4.34 21.05 19.24
CA PHE A 175 -4.02 21.06 20.66
C PHE A 175 -3.82 22.49 21.22
N ASP A 176 -3.14 23.37 20.49
CA ASP A 176 -2.91 24.76 20.90
C ASP A 176 -4.23 25.55 20.92
N GLU A 177 -5.17 25.25 20.04
CA GLU A 177 -6.51 25.85 20.04
C GLU A 177 -7.36 25.38 21.23
N GLU A 178 -7.33 24.08 21.59
CA GLU A 178 -8.02 23.55 22.76
C GLU A 178 -7.46 24.10 24.08
N THR A 179 -6.15 24.22 24.21
CA THR A 179 -5.51 24.76 25.43
C THR A 179 -5.72 26.26 25.60
N ASN A 180 -5.84 27.03 24.53
CA ASN A 180 -6.09 28.46 24.57
C ASN A 180 -7.54 28.82 24.94
N THR A 181 -8.50 27.89 24.82
CA THR A 181 -9.90 28.11 25.23
C THR A 181 -10.14 27.94 26.72
N TYR A 182 -9.21 27.35 27.48
CA TYR A 182 -9.34 27.17 28.94
C TYR A 182 -8.80 28.33 29.78
N ASP A 183 -7.99 29.23 29.22
CA ASP A 183 -7.43 30.41 29.97
C ASP A 183 -8.33 31.65 29.99
N LEU A 184 -9.52 31.60 29.37
CA LEU A 184 -10.47 32.74 29.32
C LEU A 184 -11.65 32.62 30.30
N CYS A 185 -11.63 31.70 31.25
CA CYS A 185 -12.65 31.51 32.29
C CYS A 185 -12.07 31.61 33.70
N VAL A 186 -11.35 32.72 34.01
CA VAL A 186 -11.03 33.14 35.38
C VAL A 186 -11.53 34.55 35.64
#